data_cb06b88a0ca8de2ce901995999839594
#
_entry.id   cb06b88a0ca8de2ce901995999839594
#
_cell.length_a   1.000
_cell.length_b   1.000
_cell.length_c   1.000
_cell.angle_alpha   90.00
_cell.angle_beta   90.00
_cell.angle_gamma   90.00
#
_symmetry.space_group_name_H-M   'P 1'
#
loop_
_entity.id
_entity.type
_entity.pdbx_description
1 polymer ?
#
loop_
_entity_poly.entity_id
_entity_poly.type
_entity_poly.pdbx_seq_one_letter_code
_entity_poly.pdbx_strand_id
1 'polypeptide(L)'
;MFGRTAFGRRNLLLGALGLTVSACADTDARTSAPPAAGPVSGTLVDPAAAEEHFASLERAYDARLGVYAVSTRTAVSLAYRADDRFAFCSTFKTLAAAAVLQRHPMSYLDTLVRYTREDVNSISPVAQDHIETGLTIRELCDAAIRFSDGTAGNLLMRDIGGPEQLTAYLRSLGDTVGRMDQYEPELNSDPPGDPRDTITPRALAADYQQIVLRGALPAEKQALLRDWLQRSTTGAQTIRAGVPAGWTVANKTGHGDFGRANDVAIVWPPDGAPLVLAIMTDRAGFDAAPPYAMIADAAAYLTKALQPPAR
;
A
#
# COMPACT_ATOMS: atom_id res chain seq x y z
N MET A 1 60.27 -15.05 14.66
CA MET A 1 60.36 -16.27 15.48
C MET A 1 59.01 -16.95 15.34
N PHE A 2 58.89 -17.89 14.39
CA PHE A 2 58.74 -19.33 14.58
C PHE A 2 57.59 -19.68 15.55
N GLY A 3 56.54 -20.44 15.21
CA GLY A 3 56.54 -21.65 14.45
C GLY A 3 55.12 -22.11 14.06
N ARG A 4 55.11 -22.81 12.94
CA ARG A 4 54.05 -23.62 12.34
C ARG A 4 54.01 -25.02 12.99
N THR A 5 52.80 -25.64 13.04
CA THR A 5 52.61 -27.11 12.86
C THR A 5 51.09 -27.32 12.64
N ALA A 6 50.52 -27.80 11.61
CA ALA A 6 50.64 -28.89 10.64
C ALA A 6 50.19 -30.27 11.16
N PHE A 7 49.18 -30.82 10.44
CA PHE A 7 48.87 -32.23 10.11
C PHE A 7 48.06 -33.12 11.08
N GLY A 8 47.04 -33.76 10.49
CA GLY A 8 46.42 -34.97 10.95
C GLY A 8 45.24 -35.45 10.13
N ARG A 9 45.48 -36.03 8.94
CA ARG A 9 44.54 -36.88 8.18
C ARG A 9 44.55 -38.28 8.77
N ARG A 10 43.40 -38.94 8.91
CA ARG A 10 43.27 -40.41 8.84
C ARG A 10 41.85 -40.82 8.46
N ASN A 11 41.77 -41.44 7.45
CA ASN A 11 41.16 -42.45 6.59
C ASN A 11 40.38 -43.57 7.27
N LEU A 12 39.30 -43.96 6.56
CA LEU A 12 38.71 -45.26 6.22
C LEU A 12 38.43 -46.27 7.33
N LEU A 13 37.22 -46.80 7.29
CA LEU A 13 36.97 -48.24 7.12
C LEU A 13 35.54 -48.50 6.66
N LEU A 14 35.44 -49.24 5.55
CA LEU A 14 34.27 -49.89 5.01
C LEU A 14 33.82 -51.06 5.92
N GLY A 15 32.51 -51.28 6.02
CA GLY A 15 31.92 -52.53 6.55
C GLY A 15 30.61 -52.82 5.84
N ALA A 16 30.64 -53.71 4.86
CA ALA A 16 29.48 -54.32 4.21
C ALA A 16 29.16 -55.67 4.82
N LEU A 17 27.91 -55.94 5.16
CA LEU A 17 27.24 -57.23 5.32
C LEU A 17 25.75 -56.93 5.27
N GLY A 18 24.89 -57.43 4.44
CA GLY A 18 24.69 -58.81 3.95
C GLY A 18 23.28 -59.20 4.32
N LEU A 19 22.34 -59.10 3.37
CA LEU A 19 21.11 -59.89 3.10
C LEU A 19 20.37 -60.58 4.27
N THR A 20 19.05 -60.31 4.40
CA THR A 20 18.02 -61.34 4.32
C THR A 20 16.70 -60.73 3.79
N VAL A 21 16.22 -61.35 2.72
CA VAL A 21 14.89 -61.13 2.13
C VAL A 21 13.88 -61.92 2.96
N SER A 22 12.79 -61.32 3.40
CA SER A 22 11.58 -62.03 3.80
C SER A 22 10.39 -61.32 3.18
N ALA A 23 9.79 -61.97 2.21
CA ALA A 23 8.53 -61.61 1.59
C ALA A 23 7.35 -62.04 2.47
N CYS A 24 6.42 -61.14 2.73
CA CYS A 24 5.03 -61.45 3.07
C CYS A 24 4.10 -60.38 2.53
N ALA A 25 3.32 -60.80 1.61
CA ALA A 25 1.95 -60.50 1.15
C ALA A 25 1.27 -59.16 1.53
N ASP A 26 0.87 -58.51 0.47
CA ASP A 26 -0.36 -57.78 0.13
C ASP A 26 -1.30 -57.33 1.25
N THR A 27 -1.45 -56.02 1.35
CA THR A 27 -2.77 -55.37 1.52
C THR A 27 -2.75 -54.07 0.76
N ASP A 28 -3.45 -54.04 -0.38
CA ASP A 28 -3.77 -52.87 -1.18
C ASP A 28 -4.59 -51.85 -0.35
N ALA A 29 -3.93 -50.86 0.22
CA ALA A 29 -4.57 -49.62 0.63
C ALA A 29 -4.27 -48.58 -0.43
N ARG A 30 -5.13 -48.49 -1.45
CA ARG A 30 -5.14 -47.35 -2.39
C ARG A 30 -5.50 -46.11 -1.61
N THR A 31 -4.51 -45.38 -1.16
CA THR A 31 -4.64 -43.98 -0.75
C THR A 31 -4.88 -43.19 -2.02
N SER A 32 -6.15 -42.89 -2.31
CA SER A 32 -6.52 -41.92 -3.34
C SER A 32 -5.96 -40.56 -2.94
N ALA A 33 -4.97 -40.08 -3.69
CA ALA A 33 -4.53 -38.72 -3.62
C ALA A 33 -5.74 -37.79 -3.89
N PRO A 34 -5.89 -36.68 -3.14
CA PRO A 34 -6.94 -35.70 -3.45
C PRO A 34 -6.75 -35.19 -4.89
N PRO A 35 -7.85 -35.01 -5.62
CA PRO A 35 -7.76 -34.50 -6.99
C PRO A 35 -6.99 -33.18 -6.98
N ALA A 36 -5.97 -33.08 -7.83
CA ALA A 36 -5.28 -31.82 -8.11
C ALA A 36 -6.35 -30.78 -8.49
N ALA A 37 -6.42 -29.68 -7.76
CA ALA A 37 -7.28 -28.57 -8.11
C ALA A 37 -6.90 -28.14 -9.54
N GLY A 38 -7.80 -28.37 -10.48
CA GLY A 38 -7.64 -27.93 -11.85
C GLY A 38 -7.46 -26.40 -11.92
N PRO A 39 -6.83 -25.88 -12.97
CA PRO A 39 -6.68 -24.46 -13.14
C PRO A 39 -8.06 -23.80 -13.07
N VAL A 40 -8.24 -22.87 -12.10
CA VAL A 40 -9.44 -22.04 -12.01
C VAL A 40 -9.42 -21.17 -13.26
N SER A 41 -10.28 -21.49 -14.22
CA SER A 41 -10.49 -20.68 -15.43
C SER A 41 -11.22 -19.42 -15.01
N GLY A 42 -10.46 -18.49 -14.41
CA GLY A 42 -10.92 -17.11 -14.20
C GLY A 42 -11.03 -16.47 -15.57
N THR A 43 -12.06 -15.69 -15.81
CA THR A 43 -12.19 -14.83 -17.00
C THR A 43 -10.90 -14.03 -17.11
N LEU A 44 -10.07 -14.34 -18.10
CA LEU A 44 -8.84 -13.59 -18.36
C LEU A 44 -9.29 -12.17 -18.69
N VAL A 45 -8.91 -11.22 -17.87
CA VAL A 45 -9.11 -9.80 -18.20
C VAL A 45 -8.26 -9.55 -19.44
N ASP A 46 -8.89 -9.10 -20.52
CA ASP A 46 -8.17 -8.72 -21.73
C ASP A 46 -7.35 -7.45 -21.44
N PRO A 47 -6.00 -7.52 -21.46
CA PRO A 47 -5.16 -6.37 -21.18
C PRO A 47 -5.39 -5.21 -22.16
N ALA A 48 -5.67 -5.51 -23.43
CA ALA A 48 -5.90 -4.48 -24.44
C ALA A 48 -7.23 -3.75 -24.21
N ALA A 49 -8.27 -4.47 -23.81
CA ALA A 49 -9.55 -3.85 -23.42
C ALA A 49 -9.41 -2.98 -22.14
N ALA A 50 -8.59 -3.39 -21.20
CA ALA A 50 -8.30 -2.59 -20.01
C ALA A 50 -7.51 -1.31 -20.37
N GLU A 51 -6.49 -1.42 -21.22
CA GLU A 51 -5.71 -0.28 -21.69
C GLU A 51 -6.60 0.75 -22.41
N GLU A 52 -7.43 0.31 -23.36
CA GLU A 52 -8.35 1.21 -24.07
C GLU A 52 -9.37 1.85 -23.13
N HIS A 53 -9.88 1.11 -22.15
CA HIS A 53 -10.78 1.67 -21.14
C HIS A 53 -10.12 2.83 -20.38
N PHE A 54 -8.91 2.64 -19.83
CA PHE A 54 -8.21 3.68 -19.08
C PHE A 54 -7.80 4.86 -19.98
N ALA A 55 -7.39 4.60 -21.23
CA ALA A 55 -7.11 5.65 -22.20
C ALA A 55 -8.39 6.45 -22.53
N SER A 56 -9.56 5.82 -22.58
CA SER A 56 -10.84 6.51 -22.76
C SER A 56 -11.19 7.42 -21.56
N LEU A 57 -10.87 7.01 -20.33
CA LEU A 57 -11.02 7.86 -19.15
C LEU A 57 -10.08 9.08 -19.23
N GLU A 58 -8.81 8.93 -19.63
CA GLU A 58 -7.91 10.07 -19.81
C GLU A 58 -8.49 11.10 -20.77
N ARG A 59 -9.02 10.65 -21.91
CA ARG A 59 -9.67 11.54 -22.89
C ARG A 59 -10.94 12.20 -22.35
N ALA A 60 -11.78 11.45 -21.64
CA ALA A 60 -13.04 11.96 -21.12
C ALA A 60 -12.87 13.01 -20.02
N TYR A 61 -11.85 12.83 -19.20
CA TYR A 61 -11.60 13.69 -18.05
C TYR A 61 -10.51 14.73 -18.27
N ASP A 62 -9.83 14.72 -19.42
CA ASP A 62 -8.68 15.58 -19.74
C ASP A 62 -7.65 15.56 -18.60
N ALA A 63 -7.23 14.36 -18.19
CA ALA A 63 -6.32 14.14 -17.08
C ALA A 63 -5.43 12.91 -17.33
N ARG A 64 -4.21 12.93 -16.86
CA ARG A 64 -3.33 11.77 -16.85
C ARG A 64 -3.75 10.82 -15.74
N LEU A 65 -3.77 9.53 -16.01
CA LEU A 65 -4.21 8.48 -15.11
C LEU A 65 -3.10 7.44 -14.92
N GLY A 66 -2.80 7.09 -13.69
CA GLY A 66 -1.98 5.97 -13.32
C GLY A 66 -2.78 4.97 -12.48
N VAL A 67 -2.76 3.70 -12.87
CA VAL A 67 -3.53 2.64 -12.20
C VAL A 67 -2.66 1.42 -11.96
N TYR A 68 -2.73 0.89 -10.75
CA TYR A 68 -2.34 -0.47 -10.46
C TYR A 68 -3.35 -1.11 -9.51
N ALA A 69 -3.84 -2.29 -9.88
CA ALA A 69 -4.71 -3.07 -9.03
C ALA A 69 -4.34 -4.55 -9.07
N VAL A 70 -4.46 -5.24 -7.94
CA VAL A 70 -4.14 -6.66 -7.82
C VAL A 70 -5.11 -7.39 -6.90
N SER A 71 -5.54 -8.58 -7.35
CA SER A 71 -6.27 -9.54 -6.52
C SER A 71 -5.28 -10.32 -5.66
N THR A 72 -5.43 -10.25 -4.34
CA THR A 72 -4.53 -10.99 -3.42
C THR A 72 -4.74 -12.50 -3.45
N ARG A 73 -5.87 -12.96 -4.01
CA ARG A 73 -6.20 -14.39 -4.15
C ARG A 73 -5.55 -15.02 -5.37
N THR A 74 -5.66 -14.35 -6.52
CA THR A 74 -5.24 -14.92 -7.82
C THR A 74 -3.90 -14.38 -8.29
N ALA A 75 -3.40 -13.30 -7.69
CA ALA A 75 -2.27 -12.49 -8.14
C ALA A 75 -2.49 -11.85 -9.54
N VAL A 76 -3.69 -11.96 -10.12
CA VAL A 76 -4.04 -11.24 -11.35
C VAL A 76 -4.01 -9.75 -11.06
N SER A 77 -3.36 -8.99 -11.94
CA SER A 77 -3.25 -7.54 -11.82
C SER A 77 -3.66 -6.83 -13.11
N LEU A 78 -4.12 -5.59 -12.96
CA LEU A 78 -4.33 -4.64 -14.02
C LEU A 78 -3.43 -3.43 -13.79
N ALA A 79 -2.82 -2.95 -14.86
CA ALA A 79 -1.85 -1.87 -14.82
C ALA A 79 -2.06 -0.92 -15.99
N TYR A 80 -2.03 0.38 -15.73
CA TYR A 80 -2.03 1.43 -16.74
C TYR A 80 -1.14 2.56 -16.24
N ARG A 81 -0.10 2.94 -16.98
CA ARG A 81 0.95 3.86 -16.51
C ARG A 81 1.41 3.54 -15.06
N ALA A 82 1.37 2.26 -14.70
CA ALA A 82 1.59 1.82 -13.32
C ALA A 82 3.03 2.07 -12.82
N ASP A 83 3.96 2.33 -13.73
CA ASP A 83 5.36 2.58 -13.46
C ASP A 83 5.76 4.05 -13.75
N ASP A 84 4.80 4.89 -14.15
CA ASP A 84 4.97 6.34 -14.23
C ASP A 84 4.92 6.98 -12.84
N ARG A 85 5.66 8.08 -12.66
CA ARG A 85 5.65 8.83 -11.40
C ARG A 85 4.48 9.77 -11.32
N PHE A 86 3.86 9.80 -10.13
CA PHE A 86 2.84 10.74 -9.69
C PHE A 86 3.21 11.27 -8.31
N ALA A 87 2.81 12.50 -7.98
CA ALA A 87 3.03 13.03 -6.64
C ALA A 87 2.26 12.22 -5.60
N PHE A 88 2.88 11.99 -4.43
CA PHE A 88 2.20 11.33 -3.30
C PHE A 88 0.96 12.09 -2.86
N CYS A 89 1.06 13.41 -2.78
CA CYS A 89 0.12 14.19 -2.00
C CYS A 89 -0.13 13.50 -0.63
N SER A 90 -1.27 13.69 -0.03
CA SER A 90 -1.55 13.13 1.31
C SER A 90 -1.56 11.59 1.43
N THR A 91 -1.31 10.82 0.35
CA THR A 91 -1.21 9.36 0.48
C THR A 91 -0.01 8.92 1.32
N PHE A 92 1.05 9.74 1.43
CA PHE A 92 2.20 9.50 2.28
C PHE A 92 1.85 9.38 3.77
N LYS A 93 0.77 10.00 4.23
CA LYS A 93 0.42 10.07 5.65
C LYS A 93 0.18 8.69 6.28
N THR A 94 -0.37 7.75 5.51
CA THR A 94 -0.48 6.35 5.95
C THR A 94 0.88 5.69 6.11
N LEU A 95 1.82 5.99 5.22
CA LEU A 95 3.18 5.45 5.27
C LEU A 95 3.96 6.05 6.44
N ALA A 96 3.80 7.35 6.71
CA ALA A 96 4.38 8.00 7.88
C ALA A 96 3.83 7.40 9.20
N ALA A 97 2.51 7.22 9.30
CA ALA A 97 1.90 6.56 10.45
C ALA A 97 2.38 5.10 10.61
N ALA A 98 2.50 4.35 9.50
CA ALA A 98 3.03 2.99 9.52
C ALA A 98 4.50 2.95 9.97
N ALA A 99 5.32 3.91 9.57
CA ALA A 99 6.71 4.03 10.01
C ALA A 99 6.81 4.29 11.52
N VAL A 100 5.96 5.17 12.07
CA VAL A 100 5.84 5.39 13.52
C VAL A 100 5.43 4.09 14.23
N LEU A 101 4.40 3.41 13.72
CA LEU A 101 3.94 2.14 14.28
C LEU A 101 5.02 1.06 14.23
N GLN A 102 5.82 0.98 13.17
CA GLN A 102 6.90 0.00 13.08
C GLN A 102 8.01 0.29 14.08
N ARG A 103 8.38 1.55 14.25
CA ARG A 103 9.53 1.99 15.03
C ARG A 103 9.31 1.89 16.54
N HIS A 104 8.09 2.09 17.02
CA HIS A 104 7.79 2.31 18.43
C HIS A 104 6.84 1.25 19.01
N PRO A 105 6.90 0.95 20.33
CA PRO A 105 5.92 0.10 21.00
C PRO A 105 4.54 0.77 21.06
N MET A 106 3.48 -0.02 21.31
CA MET A 106 2.10 0.51 21.38
C MET A 106 1.92 1.61 22.44
N SER A 107 2.65 1.53 23.55
CA SER A 107 2.62 2.55 24.61
C SER A 107 3.14 3.92 24.17
N TYR A 108 3.98 3.97 23.13
CA TYR A 108 4.46 5.23 22.56
C TYR A 108 3.33 6.06 21.92
N LEU A 109 2.28 5.42 21.49
CA LEU A 109 1.12 6.10 20.89
C LEU A 109 0.41 7.05 21.85
N ASP A 110 0.62 6.91 23.16
CA ASP A 110 0.05 7.78 24.18
C ASP A 110 0.97 8.97 24.53
N THR A 111 2.13 9.09 23.85
CA THR A 111 3.05 10.23 23.98
C THR A 111 2.39 11.50 23.44
N LEU A 112 2.33 12.55 24.30
CA LEU A 112 1.80 13.85 23.92
C LEU A 112 2.84 14.64 23.12
N VAL A 113 2.44 15.11 21.95
CA VAL A 113 3.21 16.01 21.08
C VAL A 113 2.67 17.43 21.21
N ARG A 114 3.55 18.35 21.59
CA ARG A 114 3.26 19.80 21.60
C ARG A 114 3.75 20.42 20.31
N TYR A 115 2.99 21.35 19.79
CA TYR A 115 3.31 22.09 18.57
C TYR A 115 2.76 23.51 18.72
N THR A 116 3.15 24.41 17.83
CA THR A 116 2.81 25.84 17.90
C THR A 116 1.94 26.26 16.71
N ARG A 117 1.50 27.50 16.72
CA ARG A 117 0.73 28.08 15.60
C ARG A 117 1.51 28.04 14.29
N GLU A 118 2.83 28.20 14.35
CA GLU A 118 3.73 28.18 13.20
C GLU A 118 3.83 26.78 12.56
N ASP A 119 3.55 25.73 13.31
CA ASP A 119 3.52 24.36 12.78
C ASP A 119 2.23 24.03 12.01
N VAL A 120 1.16 24.83 12.23
CA VAL A 120 -0.17 24.55 11.66
C VAL A 120 -0.23 25.05 10.22
N ASN A 121 -0.32 24.10 9.27
CA ASN A 121 -0.52 24.41 7.86
C ASN A 121 -2.01 24.66 7.51
N SER A 122 -2.27 25.10 6.28
CA SER A 122 -3.62 25.49 5.81
C SER A 122 -4.63 24.34 5.75
N ILE A 123 -4.17 23.09 5.79
CA ILE A 123 -5.02 21.89 5.72
C ILE A 123 -4.88 21.12 7.03
N SER A 124 -5.44 21.64 8.10
CA SER A 124 -5.29 21.07 9.45
C SER A 124 -6.59 21.06 10.23
N PRO A 125 -7.61 20.31 9.76
CA PRO A 125 -8.97 20.37 10.32
C PRO A 125 -9.08 19.89 11.77
N VAL A 126 -8.07 19.17 12.27
CA VAL A 126 -8.01 18.70 13.66
C VAL A 126 -6.93 19.44 14.44
N ALA A 127 -5.70 19.49 13.93
CA ALA A 127 -4.56 20.05 14.67
C ALA A 127 -4.72 21.55 15.00
N GLN A 128 -5.41 22.32 14.15
CA GLN A 128 -5.67 23.75 14.42
C GLN A 128 -6.42 24.01 15.74
N ASP A 129 -7.23 23.08 16.18
CA ASP A 129 -8.06 23.23 17.40
C ASP A 129 -7.37 22.69 18.66
N HIS A 130 -6.16 22.11 18.52
CA HIS A 130 -5.43 21.46 19.61
C HIS A 130 -4.05 22.09 19.92
N ILE A 131 -3.81 23.33 19.50
CA ILE A 131 -2.52 24.02 19.70
C ILE A 131 -2.19 24.12 21.19
N GLU A 132 -3.17 24.50 22.02
CA GLU A 132 -2.96 24.67 23.46
C GLU A 132 -2.81 23.33 24.22
N THR A 133 -3.45 22.26 23.71
CA THR A 133 -3.46 20.95 24.39
C THR A 133 -2.40 20.00 23.87
N GLY A 134 -1.99 20.15 22.62
CA GLY A 134 -1.26 19.13 21.88
C GLY A 134 -2.15 17.95 21.51
N LEU A 135 -1.58 16.99 20.80
CA LEU A 135 -2.19 15.71 20.39
C LEU A 135 -1.23 14.57 20.73
N THR A 136 -1.75 13.44 21.14
CA THR A 136 -0.95 12.22 21.27
C THR A 136 -0.55 11.70 19.87
N ILE A 137 0.49 10.87 19.80
CA ILE A 137 0.89 10.21 18.55
C ILE A 137 -0.29 9.42 17.94
N ARG A 138 -1.12 8.79 18.75
CA ARG A 138 -2.35 8.10 18.34
C ARG A 138 -3.33 9.03 17.64
N GLU A 139 -3.59 10.18 18.24
CA GLU A 139 -4.49 11.22 17.71
C GLU A 139 -3.91 11.84 16.44
N LEU A 140 -2.59 12.04 16.35
CA LEU A 140 -1.94 12.49 15.14
C LEU A 140 -2.09 11.47 14.00
N CYS A 141 -1.92 10.17 14.26
CA CYS A 141 -2.17 9.13 13.24
C CYS A 141 -3.64 9.11 12.80
N ASP A 142 -4.59 9.19 13.73
CA ASP A 142 -6.03 9.27 13.43
C ASP A 142 -6.35 10.51 12.57
N ALA A 143 -5.85 11.68 12.96
CA ALA A 143 -6.06 12.95 12.24
C ALA A 143 -5.45 12.90 10.83
N ALA A 144 -4.21 12.46 10.70
CA ALA A 144 -3.50 12.37 9.42
C ALA A 144 -4.18 11.42 8.44
N ILE A 145 -4.67 10.26 8.89
CA ILE A 145 -5.27 9.25 8.04
C ILE A 145 -6.72 9.56 7.76
N ARG A 146 -7.54 9.78 8.79
CA ARG A 146 -8.99 9.91 8.62
C ARG A 146 -9.42 11.24 8.05
N PHE A 147 -8.79 12.33 8.48
CA PHE A 147 -9.16 13.70 8.10
C PHE A 147 -8.17 14.32 7.13
N SER A 148 -7.09 13.60 6.80
CA SER A 148 -6.01 14.10 5.95
C SER A 148 -5.32 15.35 6.52
N ASP A 149 -5.27 15.50 7.85
CA ASP A 149 -4.67 16.64 8.53
C ASP A 149 -3.18 16.78 8.17
N GLY A 150 -2.81 17.94 7.62
CA GLY A 150 -1.47 18.18 7.11
C GLY A 150 -0.45 18.42 8.21
N THR A 151 -0.83 19.14 9.26
CA THR A 151 0.04 19.33 10.42
C THR A 151 0.31 18.00 11.11
N ALA A 152 -0.70 17.18 11.31
CA ALA A 152 -0.53 15.85 11.89
C ALA A 152 0.41 14.98 11.01
N GLY A 153 0.25 15.01 9.69
CA GLY A 153 1.15 14.32 8.76
C GLY A 153 2.60 14.78 8.88
N ASN A 154 2.82 16.09 8.95
CA ASN A 154 4.15 16.68 9.13
C ASN A 154 4.78 16.32 10.47
N LEU A 155 3.99 16.34 11.56
CA LEU A 155 4.47 15.97 12.89
C LEU A 155 4.87 14.49 12.96
N LEU A 156 4.10 13.59 12.36
CA LEU A 156 4.47 12.17 12.24
C LEU A 156 5.74 11.97 11.41
N MET A 157 5.89 12.73 10.30
CA MET A 157 7.09 12.67 9.50
C MET A 157 8.32 13.23 10.23
N ARG A 158 8.16 14.28 11.07
CA ARG A 158 9.23 14.75 11.96
C ARG A 158 9.59 13.72 13.03
N ASP A 159 8.62 13.02 13.60
CA ASP A 159 8.85 11.98 14.62
C ASP A 159 9.76 10.86 14.12
N ILE A 160 9.62 10.47 12.87
CA ILE A 160 10.50 9.47 12.25
C ILE A 160 11.84 10.04 11.76
N GLY A 161 12.06 11.36 11.83
CA GLY A 161 13.31 12.04 11.44
C GLY A 161 13.29 12.71 10.06
N GLY A 162 12.11 12.96 9.49
CA GLY A 162 11.93 13.78 8.29
C GLY A 162 11.70 12.99 6.99
N PRO A 163 11.59 13.70 5.84
CA PRO A 163 11.29 13.10 4.54
C PRO A 163 12.28 12.02 4.11
N GLU A 164 13.58 12.20 4.33
CA GLU A 164 14.59 11.19 4.02
C GLU A 164 14.37 9.88 4.79
N GLN A 165 13.93 9.97 6.05
CA GLN A 165 13.64 8.79 6.86
C GLN A 165 12.36 8.09 6.40
N LEU A 166 11.37 8.82 5.88
CA LEU A 166 10.23 8.21 5.23
C LEU A 166 10.66 7.48 3.95
N THR A 167 11.54 8.08 3.14
CA THR A 167 12.15 7.41 1.99
C THR A 167 12.91 6.14 2.41
N ALA A 168 13.68 6.19 3.49
CA ALA A 168 14.37 5.01 4.02
C ALA A 168 13.38 3.93 4.48
N TYR A 169 12.25 4.32 5.08
CA TYR A 169 11.18 3.40 5.43
C TYR A 169 10.59 2.70 4.19
N LEU A 170 10.31 3.44 3.10
CA LEU A 170 9.85 2.85 1.84
C LEU A 170 10.85 1.80 1.33
N ARG A 171 12.16 2.09 1.38
CA ARG A 171 13.20 1.10 1.01
C ARG A 171 13.13 -0.16 1.87
N SER A 172 12.79 -0.04 3.15
CA SER A 172 12.62 -1.21 4.05
C SER A 172 11.40 -2.07 3.69
N LEU A 173 10.39 -1.50 3.02
CA LEU A 173 9.23 -2.22 2.48
C LEU A 173 9.53 -2.91 1.13
N GLY A 174 10.69 -2.60 0.50
CA GLY A 174 11.09 -3.10 -0.81
C GLY A 174 10.79 -2.11 -1.95
N ASP A 175 10.22 -0.93 -1.67
CA ASP A 175 10.03 0.11 -2.66
C ASP A 175 11.37 0.78 -3.00
N THR A 176 11.75 0.72 -4.27
CA THR A 176 12.98 1.34 -4.80
C THR A 176 12.71 2.64 -5.54
N VAL A 177 11.43 3.04 -5.65
CA VAL A 177 10.98 4.14 -6.51
C VAL A 177 10.54 5.36 -5.72
N GLY A 178 9.64 5.20 -4.74
CA GLY A 178 9.07 6.29 -3.95
C GLY A 178 10.15 7.13 -3.26
N ARG A 179 9.97 8.45 -3.21
CA ARG A 179 10.86 9.36 -2.49
C ARG A 179 10.08 10.53 -1.93
N MET A 180 10.42 10.90 -0.71
CA MET A 180 9.94 12.10 -0.04
C MET A 180 11.09 13.08 0.12
N ASP A 181 10.83 14.34 -0.17
CA ASP A 181 11.82 15.41 -0.14
C ASP A 181 11.36 16.59 0.72
N GLN A 182 10.05 16.82 0.80
CA GLN A 182 9.47 18.01 1.40
C GLN A 182 8.38 17.66 2.42
N TYR A 183 7.95 18.66 3.16
CA TYR A 183 6.75 18.61 4.02
C TYR A 183 5.53 19.19 3.28
N GLU A 184 4.32 19.03 3.82
CA GLU A 184 3.16 19.80 3.38
C GLU A 184 3.26 21.25 3.90
N PRO A 185 2.87 22.24 3.08
CA PRO A 185 2.14 22.10 1.81
C PRO A 185 3.01 21.93 0.55
N GLU A 186 4.32 22.15 0.61
CA GLU A 186 5.22 22.24 -0.56
C GLU A 186 5.17 20.99 -1.44
N LEU A 187 5.12 19.79 -0.84
CA LEU A 187 5.07 18.50 -1.57
C LEU A 187 3.85 18.37 -2.51
N ASN A 188 2.85 19.24 -2.38
CA ASN A 188 1.64 19.20 -3.19
C ASN A 188 1.73 20.06 -4.45
N SER A 189 2.78 20.90 -4.61
CA SER A 189 2.83 22.00 -5.58
C SER A 189 3.90 21.84 -6.67
N ASP A 190 4.78 20.83 -6.59
CA ASP A 190 5.79 20.60 -7.63
C ASP A 190 5.11 20.24 -8.97
N PRO A 191 5.62 20.76 -10.12
CA PRO A 191 4.98 20.50 -11.42
C PRO A 191 5.03 19.02 -11.81
N PRO A 192 4.07 18.51 -12.61
CA PRO A 192 4.15 17.17 -13.17
C PRO A 192 5.47 16.95 -13.93
N GLY A 193 6.12 15.82 -13.63
CA GLY A 193 7.45 15.50 -14.17
C GLY A 193 8.61 15.80 -13.20
N ASP A 194 8.40 16.61 -12.16
CA ASP A 194 9.37 16.72 -11.07
C ASP A 194 9.44 15.38 -10.30
N PRO A 195 10.62 14.81 -10.04
CA PRO A 195 10.73 13.53 -9.33
C PRO A 195 10.57 13.65 -7.82
N ARG A 196 10.59 14.87 -7.23
CA ARG A 196 10.42 15.06 -5.78
C ARG A 196 9.02 14.65 -5.35
N ASP A 197 8.94 14.11 -4.15
CA ASP A 197 7.68 13.72 -3.49
C ASP A 197 6.76 12.84 -4.37
N THR A 198 7.38 11.90 -5.12
CA THR A 198 6.67 11.04 -6.07
C THR A 198 6.84 9.57 -5.80
N ILE A 199 5.86 8.81 -6.25
CA ILE A 199 5.82 7.34 -6.28
C ILE A 199 5.13 6.87 -7.57
N THR A 200 5.22 5.58 -7.86
CA THR A 200 4.41 4.96 -8.92
C THR A 200 3.19 4.26 -8.34
N PRO A 201 2.08 4.12 -9.09
CA PRO A 201 0.91 3.36 -8.64
C PRO A 201 1.24 1.95 -8.16
N ARG A 202 2.13 1.25 -8.88
CA ARG A 202 2.58 -0.11 -8.52
C ARG A 202 3.30 -0.13 -7.18
N ALA A 203 4.24 0.77 -6.95
CA ALA A 203 4.98 0.83 -5.70
C ALA A 203 4.06 1.20 -4.53
N LEU A 204 3.18 2.20 -4.71
CA LEU A 204 2.22 2.60 -3.68
C LEU A 204 1.28 1.46 -3.27
N ALA A 205 0.76 0.71 -4.25
CA ALA A 205 -0.08 -0.46 -3.97
C ALA A 205 0.70 -1.55 -3.23
N ALA A 206 1.96 -1.79 -3.61
CA ALA A 206 2.82 -2.77 -2.94
C ALA A 206 3.10 -2.39 -1.49
N ASP A 207 3.42 -1.11 -1.21
CA ASP A 207 3.64 -0.60 0.13
C ASP A 207 2.40 -0.77 1.01
N TYR A 208 1.21 -0.39 0.51
CA TYR A 208 -0.04 -0.57 1.24
C TYR A 208 -0.35 -2.06 1.48
N GLN A 209 -0.05 -2.93 0.53
CA GLN A 209 -0.16 -4.36 0.74
C GLN A 209 0.74 -4.86 1.88
N GLN A 210 1.98 -4.37 1.97
CA GLN A 210 2.93 -4.75 3.02
C GLN A 210 2.45 -4.30 4.40
N ILE A 211 2.01 -3.04 4.56
CA ILE A 211 1.65 -2.47 5.86
C ILE A 211 0.24 -2.88 6.34
N VAL A 212 -0.70 -3.18 5.42
CA VAL A 212 -2.10 -3.47 5.79
C VAL A 212 -2.41 -4.97 5.78
N LEU A 213 -1.78 -5.75 4.89
CA LEU A 213 -2.13 -7.16 4.68
C LEU A 213 -0.99 -8.14 4.98
N ARG A 214 0.27 -7.69 4.88
CA ARG A 214 1.44 -8.55 5.05
C ARG A 214 2.19 -8.26 6.35
N GLY A 215 3.38 -8.82 6.52
CA GLY A 215 4.11 -8.82 7.78
C GLY A 215 4.95 -7.59 8.10
N ALA A 216 4.76 -6.44 7.41
CA ALA A 216 5.53 -5.23 7.72
C ALA A 216 5.24 -4.64 9.11
N LEU A 217 4.04 -4.89 9.63
CA LEU A 217 3.65 -4.49 10.99
C LEU A 217 3.14 -5.71 11.78
N PRO A 218 3.32 -5.74 13.12
CA PRO A 218 2.63 -6.70 13.99
C PRO A 218 1.11 -6.61 13.86
N ALA A 219 0.40 -7.71 14.06
CA ALA A 219 -1.05 -7.83 13.84
C ALA A 219 -1.88 -6.75 14.55
N GLU A 220 -1.54 -6.39 15.79
CA GLU A 220 -2.21 -5.35 16.56
C GLU A 220 -2.09 -3.97 15.87
N LYS A 221 -0.89 -3.63 15.39
CA LYS A 221 -0.62 -2.36 14.70
C LYS A 221 -1.26 -2.32 13.31
N GLN A 222 -1.27 -3.46 12.61
CA GLN A 222 -2.02 -3.59 11.35
C GLN A 222 -3.52 -3.37 11.55
N ALA A 223 -4.09 -3.95 12.60
CA ALA A 223 -5.51 -3.79 12.90
C ALA A 223 -5.86 -2.33 13.17
N LEU A 224 -5.01 -1.62 13.93
CA LEU A 224 -5.18 -0.20 14.23
C LEU A 224 -5.07 0.67 12.96
N LEU A 225 -4.04 0.43 12.13
CA LEU A 225 -3.86 1.14 10.87
C LEU A 225 -5.05 0.93 9.92
N ARG A 226 -5.53 -0.30 9.82
CA ARG A 226 -6.69 -0.65 9.01
C ARG A 226 -7.97 0.02 9.51
N ASP A 227 -8.19 0.08 10.85
CA ASP A 227 -9.32 0.76 11.44
C ASP A 227 -9.35 2.25 11.05
N TRP A 228 -8.22 2.96 11.16
CA TRP A 228 -8.15 4.36 10.72
C TRP A 228 -8.48 4.53 9.23
N LEU A 229 -7.94 3.67 8.36
CA LEU A 229 -8.20 3.72 6.92
C LEU A 229 -9.68 3.42 6.59
N GLN A 230 -10.31 2.46 7.27
CA GLN A 230 -11.73 2.14 7.08
C GLN A 230 -12.64 3.30 7.49
N ARG A 231 -12.27 4.03 8.54
CA ARG A 231 -12.98 5.21 9.05
C ARG A 231 -12.57 6.52 8.36
N SER A 232 -11.81 6.49 7.26
CA SER A 232 -11.47 7.67 6.46
C SER A 232 -12.72 8.43 6.04
N THR A 233 -12.69 9.75 6.17
CA THR A 233 -13.80 10.66 5.85
C THR A 233 -13.65 11.34 4.49
N THR A 234 -12.54 11.12 3.78
CA THR A 234 -12.17 11.91 2.59
C THR A 234 -12.42 11.22 1.25
N GLY A 235 -12.77 9.95 1.23
CA GLY A 235 -12.84 9.13 0.00
C GLY A 235 -14.23 8.91 -0.60
N ALA A 236 -15.25 9.69 -0.22
CA ALA A 236 -16.63 9.43 -0.62
C ALA A 236 -16.89 9.57 -2.15
N GLN A 237 -16.08 10.34 -2.86
CA GLN A 237 -16.21 10.61 -4.29
C GLN A 237 -15.18 9.87 -5.17
N THR A 238 -14.31 9.08 -4.57
CA THR A 238 -13.19 8.42 -5.25
C THR A 238 -13.39 6.90 -5.26
N ILE A 239 -12.42 6.08 -4.81
CA ILE A 239 -12.55 4.61 -4.84
C ILE A 239 -13.84 4.13 -4.18
N ARG A 240 -14.25 4.72 -3.06
CA ARG A 240 -15.50 4.32 -2.37
C ARG A 240 -16.74 4.45 -3.25
N ALA A 241 -16.80 5.46 -4.13
CA ALA A 241 -17.93 5.65 -5.05
C ALA A 241 -17.99 4.60 -6.16
N GLY A 242 -16.82 4.04 -6.56
CA GLY A 242 -16.73 3.01 -7.59
C GLY A 242 -16.79 1.57 -7.08
N VAL A 243 -16.69 1.36 -5.77
CA VAL A 243 -16.75 0.02 -5.16
C VAL A 243 -18.20 -0.42 -4.99
N PRO A 244 -18.57 -1.68 -5.30
CA PRO A 244 -19.92 -2.18 -5.10
C PRO A 244 -20.39 -2.05 -3.64
N ALA A 245 -21.69 -1.83 -3.46
CA ALA A 245 -22.29 -1.75 -2.13
C ALA A 245 -22.03 -3.02 -1.29
N GLY A 246 -21.82 -2.84 0.01
CA GLY A 246 -21.52 -3.93 0.94
C GLY A 246 -20.06 -4.36 1.02
N TRP A 247 -19.17 -3.80 0.17
CA TRP A 247 -17.74 -4.03 0.31
C TRP A 247 -17.12 -3.13 1.38
N THR A 248 -16.15 -3.65 2.10
CA THR A 248 -15.37 -2.85 3.04
C THR A 248 -14.20 -2.17 2.32
N VAL A 249 -14.02 -0.88 2.57
CA VAL A 249 -12.97 -0.07 1.95
C VAL A 249 -12.10 0.57 3.04
N ALA A 250 -10.80 0.34 2.97
CA ALA A 250 -9.78 1.02 3.77
C ALA A 250 -8.92 1.85 2.81
N ASN A 251 -9.10 3.18 2.80
CA ASN A 251 -8.46 4.03 1.80
C ASN A 251 -7.81 5.28 2.38
N LYS A 252 -6.89 5.82 1.61
CA LYS A 252 -6.31 7.15 1.82
C LYS A 252 -6.26 7.93 0.52
N THR A 253 -6.87 9.11 0.54
CA THR A 253 -6.84 10.06 -0.57
C THR A 253 -5.61 10.97 -0.52
N GLY A 254 -5.27 11.56 -1.67
CA GLY A 254 -4.30 12.63 -1.80
C GLY A 254 -4.80 13.68 -2.79
N HIS A 255 -4.59 14.95 -2.47
CA HIS A 255 -4.96 16.09 -3.32
C HIS A 255 -3.82 17.09 -3.36
N GLY A 256 -3.71 17.82 -4.46
CA GLY A 256 -2.68 18.85 -4.66
C GLY A 256 -3.00 19.70 -5.88
N ASP A 257 -2.12 20.64 -6.16
CA ASP A 257 -2.17 21.45 -7.36
C ASP A 257 -2.07 20.56 -8.62
N PHE A 258 -2.26 21.13 -9.79
CA PHE A 258 -2.29 20.42 -11.07
C PHE A 258 -3.40 19.37 -11.16
N GLY A 259 -4.56 19.63 -10.55
CA GLY A 259 -5.71 18.71 -10.58
C GLY A 259 -5.42 17.33 -9.97
N ARG A 260 -4.44 17.23 -9.08
CA ARG A 260 -4.08 15.95 -8.46
C ARG A 260 -5.22 15.42 -7.61
N ALA A 261 -5.60 14.21 -7.90
CA ALA A 261 -6.49 13.41 -7.07
C ALA A 261 -5.93 12.00 -7.06
N ASN A 262 -5.56 11.51 -5.90
CA ASN A 262 -5.06 10.16 -5.70
C ASN A 262 -5.97 9.44 -4.72
N ASP A 263 -6.12 8.13 -4.89
CA ASP A 263 -6.70 7.29 -3.87
C ASP A 263 -6.04 5.91 -3.90
N VAL A 264 -5.66 5.40 -2.75
CA VAL A 264 -5.11 4.06 -2.58
C VAL A 264 -5.91 3.31 -1.54
N ALA A 265 -6.31 2.09 -1.85
CA ALA A 265 -7.23 1.33 -1.02
C ALA A 265 -6.91 -0.16 -0.97
N ILE A 266 -7.24 -0.75 0.17
CA ILE A 266 -7.52 -2.18 0.28
C ILE A 266 -9.04 -2.32 0.32
N VAL A 267 -9.61 -3.13 -0.56
CA VAL A 267 -11.06 -3.35 -0.62
C VAL A 267 -11.37 -4.84 -0.44
N TRP A 268 -12.32 -5.14 0.44
CA TRP A 268 -12.75 -6.51 0.75
C TRP A 268 -14.15 -6.74 0.21
N PRO A 269 -14.32 -7.63 -0.78
CA PRO A 269 -15.65 -8.14 -1.12
C PRO A 269 -16.21 -8.95 0.06
N PRO A 270 -17.55 -9.07 0.20
CA PRO A 270 -18.17 -9.81 1.31
C PRO A 270 -17.66 -11.24 1.47
N ASP A 271 -17.46 -11.95 0.37
CA ASP A 271 -17.11 -13.37 0.34
C ASP A 271 -15.77 -13.64 -0.38
N GLY A 272 -14.81 -12.71 -0.29
CA GLY A 272 -13.57 -12.85 -1.07
C GLY A 272 -12.31 -12.30 -0.40
N ALA A 273 -11.18 -12.65 -1.00
CA ALA A 273 -9.91 -12.06 -0.64
C ALA A 273 -9.83 -10.60 -1.11
N PRO A 274 -9.10 -9.75 -0.41
CA PRO A 274 -9.04 -8.33 -0.74
C PRO A 274 -8.37 -8.05 -2.09
N LEU A 275 -8.76 -6.94 -2.68
CA LEU A 275 -8.04 -6.28 -3.77
C LEU A 275 -7.23 -5.11 -3.21
N VAL A 276 -6.09 -4.83 -3.83
CA VAL A 276 -5.30 -3.62 -3.59
C VAL A 276 -5.43 -2.74 -4.83
N LEU A 277 -5.81 -1.48 -4.64
CA LEU A 277 -5.98 -0.51 -5.72
C LEU A 277 -5.15 0.73 -5.41
N ALA A 278 -4.39 1.22 -6.39
CA ALA A 278 -3.78 2.54 -6.38
C ALA A 278 -4.16 3.26 -7.69
N ILE A 279 -4.83 4.40 -7.56
CA ILE A 279 -5.30 5.21 -8.67
C ILE A 279 -4.81 6.63 -8.43
N MET A 280 -4.03 7.15 -9.37
CA MET A 280 -3.35 8.44 -9.25
C MET A 280 -3.60 9.28 -10.50
N THR A 281 -3.78 10.59 -10.32
CA THR A 281 -4.07 11.50 -11.44
C THR A 281 -3.31 12.80 -11.33
N ASP A 282 -3.08 13.44 -12.47
CA ASP A 282 -2.68 14.85 -12.56
C ASP A 282 -3.17 15.48 -13.88
N ARG A 283 -3.05 16.80 -13.96
CA ARG A 283 -3.35 17.63 -15.12
C ARG A 283 -2.23 18.65 -15.39
N ALA A 284 -2.23 19.25 -16.56
CA ALA A 284 -1.21 20.23 -16.91
C ALA A 284 -1.38 21.59 -16.20
N GLY A 285 -2.61 22.01 -15.87
CA GLY A 285 -2.89 23.32 -15.29
C GLY A 285 -2.70 23.34 -13.77
N PHE A 286 -2.00 24.36 -13.24
CA PHE A 286 -1.77 24.50 -11.79
C PHE A 286 -3.09 24.48 -11.00
N ASP A 287 -4.05 25.33 -11.38
CA ASP A 287 -5.35 25.45 -10.70
C ASP A 287 -6.42 24.49 -11.26
N ALA A 288 -6.03 23.44 -11.98
CA ALA A 288 -6.96 22.48 -12.56
C ALA A 288 -7.79 21.77 -11.49
N ALA A 289 -9.09 21.59 -11.74
CA ALA A 289 -9.97 20.88 -10.81
C ALA A 289 -9.63 19.38 -10.77
N PRO A 290 -9.64 18.75 -9.58
CA PRO A 290 -9.34 17.32 -9.45
C PRO A 290 -10.44 16.44 -10.07
N PRO A 291 -10.12 15.38 -10.85
CA PRO A 291 -11.08 14.52 -11.53
C PRO A 291 -11.55 13.36 -10.63
N TYR A 292 -12.24 13.64 -9.52
CA TYR A 292 -12.66 12.60 -8.56
C TYR A 292 -13.47 11.48 -9.19
N ALA A 293 -14.40 11.81 -10.10
CA ALA A 293 -15.22 10.83 -10.78
C ALA A 293 -14.42 9.86 -11.65
N MET A 294 -13.29 10.30 -12.22
CA MET A 294 -12.37 9.44 -12.96
C MET A 294 -11.83 8.29 -12.09
N ILE A 295 -11.52 8.59 -10.82
CA ILE A 295 -11.04 7.58 -9.86
C ILE A 295 -12.16 6.60 -9.54
N ALA A 296 -13.40 7.08 -9.38
CA ALA A 296 -14.56 6.23 -9.12
C ALA A 296 -14.85 5.30 -10.31
N ASP A 297 -14.81 5.81 -11.55
CA ASP A 297 -15.01 5.03 -12.77
C ASP A 297 -13.92 3.97 -12.96
N ALA A 298 -12.66 4.33 -12.72
CA ALA A 298 -11.55 3.38 -12.74
C ALA A 298 -11.72 2.29 -11.67
N ALA A 299 -12.13 2.65 -10.45
CA ALA A 299 -12.35 1.69 -9.36
C ALA A 299 -13.54 0.74 -9.68
N ALA A 300 -14.60 1.24 -10.29
CA ALA A 300 -15.74 0.43 -10.72
C ALA A 300 -15.32 -0.62 -11.77
N TYR A 301 -14.52 -0.21 -12.74
CA TYR A 301 -13.97 -1.13 -13.72
C TYR A 301 -13.08 -2.19 -13.07
N LEU A 302 -12.14 -1.78 -12.22
CA LEU A 302 -11.18 -2.67 -11.56
C LEU A 302 -11.86 -3.70 -10.66
N THR A 303 -12.83 -3.28 -9.84
CA THR A 303 -13.55 -4.18 -8.94
C THR A 303 -14.34 -5.22 -9.71
N LYS A 304 -14.98 -4.84 -10.83
CA LYS A 304 -15.68 -5.76 -11.72
C LYS A 304 -14.72 -6.74 -12.40
N ALA A 305 -13.60 -6.24 -12.92
CA ALA A 305 -12.65 -7.02 -13.71
C ALA A 305 -11.84 -8.03 -12.86
N LEU A 306 -11.52 -7.69 -11.61
CA LEU A 306 -10.72 -8.52 -10.70
C LEU A 306 -11.56 -9.40 -9.76
N GLN A 307 -12.90 -9.30 -9.82
CA GLN A 307 -13.77 -10.24 -9.14
C GLN A 307 -13.68 -11.63 -9.78
N PRO A 308 -13.61 -12.69 -8.98
CA PRO A 308 -13.85 -14.03 -9.52
C PRO A 308 -15.31 -14.13 -10.00
N PRO A 309 -15.58 -14.94 -11.05
CA PRO A 309 -16.94 -15.23 -11.44
C PRO A 309 -17.76 -15.73 -10.25
N ALA A 310 -19.00 -15.26 -10.12
CA ALA A 310 -19.93 -15.77 -9.12
C ALA A 310 -20.04 -17.29 -9.26
N ARG A 311 -19.96 -18.00 -8.13
CA ARG A 311 -20.13 -19.46 -8.11
C ARG A 311 -21.59 -19.81 -8.32
#